data_49b2015536c363e67668787603916bac
#
_entry.id   49b2015536c363e67668787603916bac
#
_cell.length_a   1.000
_cell.length_b   1.000
_cell.length_c   1.000
_cell.angle_alpha   90.00
_cell.angle_beta   90.00
_cell.angle_gamma   90.00
#
_symmetry.space_group_name_H-M   'P 1'
#
loop_
_entity.id
_entity.type
_entity.pdbx_description
1 polymer ?
#
loop_
_entity_poly.entity_id
_entity_poly.type
_entity_poly.pdbx_seq_one_letter_code
_entity_poly.pdbx_strand_id
1 'polypeptide(L)'
;MVKELKRIKLPISLKTLGSIFIYPLVGTLVTGGIIVWGIGGPIAAIMNGLTNWLSSLGDVGKVPLASILGAMTAFDMGGPVNKVATLFAQTQVDTLPYLMGGVGVAICTPPIGMGIATLLAPKKYNVEEKEAGKAAILMGCVGITEGAIPFAANDPLRVIPSLIVGAVVGNIIPFLAGVLNHAPWGGLIVLPVVEGRIWYFIAVLAGGFVTALMVNLLKKNYVEESAGNDTDLDDLDEITFDEL
;
A
#
# COMPACT_ATOMS: atom_id res chain seq x y z
N MET A 1 -25.00 -3.65 -1.52
CA MET A 1 -25.56 -4.61 -0.56
C MET A 1 -26.09 -3.94 0.71
N VAL A 2 -25.28 -3.25 1.53
CA VAL A 2 -25.76 -2.56 2.76
C VAL A 2 -26.85 -1.50 2.47
N LYS A 3 -26.77 -0.80 1.33
CA LYS A 3 -27.82 0.14 0.90
C LYS A 3 -29.17 -0.56 0.62
N GLU A 4 -29.14 -1.77 0.10
CA GLU A 4 -30.37 -2.55 -0.16
C GLU A 4 -30.95 -3.13 1.14
N LEU A 5 -30.10 -3.59 2.06
CA LEU A 5 -30.54 -4.02 3.39
C LEU A 5 -31.21 -2.90 4.20
N LYS A 6 -30.80 -1.64 4.02
CA LYS A 6 -31.42 -0.47 4.65
C LYS A 6 -32.84 -0.15 4.09
N ARG A 7 -33.21 -0.71 2.94
CA ARG A 7 -34.58 -0.60 2.39
C ARG A 7 -35.60 -1.46 3.11
N ILE A 8 -35.13 -2.45 3.88
CA ILE A 8 -36.04 -3.29 4.70
C ILE A 8 -36.57 -2.43 5.85
N LYS A 9 -37.85 -2.15 5.84
CA LYS A 9 -38.54 -1.35 6.88
C LYS A 9 -38.63 -2.17 8.17
N LEU A 10 -37.68 -1.95 9.08
CA LEU A 10 -37.73 -2.52 10.42
C LEU A 10 -38.70 -1.71 11.32
N PRO A 11 -39.40 -2.34 12.26
CA PRO A 11 -40.14 -1.64 13.30
C PRO A 11 -39.25 -0.64 14.05
N ILE A 12 -39.85 0.46 14.53
CA ILE A 12 -39.11 1.56 15.16
C ILE A 12 -38.23 1.07 16.33
N SER A 13 -38.73 0.12 17.11
CA SER A 13 -38.03 -0.52 18.23
C SER A 13 -36.77 -1.30 17.83
N LEU A 14 -36.69 -1.79 16.57
CA LEU A 14 -35.58 -2.58 16.07
C LEU A 14 -34.64 -1.77 15.15
N LYS A 15 -34.94 -0.50 14.87
CA LYS A 15 -34.20 0.32 13.92
C LYS A 15 -32.75 0.56 14.35
N THR A 16 -32.54 0.79 15.64
CA THR A 16 -31.19 0.96 16.23
C THR A 16 -30.43 -0.36 16.24
N LEU A 17 -31.10 -1.46 16.63
CA LEU A 17 -30.53 -2.81 16.59
C LEU A 17 -30.16 -3.21 15.15
N GLY A 18 -30.96 -2.83 14.17
CA GLY A 18 -30.74 -3.05 12.75
C GLY A 18 -29.44 -2.41 12.28
N SER A 19 -29.24 -1.15 12.60
CA SER A 19 -28.06 -0.39 12.12
C SER A 19 -26.76 -0.80 12.80
N ILE A 20 -26.78 -1.13 14.09
CA ILE A 20 -25.58 -1.43 14.87
C ILE A 20 -25.19 -2.90 14.76
N PHE A 21 -26.14 -3.81 14.67
CA PHE A 21 -25.89 -5.25 14.75
C PHE A 21 -26.31 -6.02 13.49
N ILE A 22 -27.56 -5.92 13.07
CA ILE A 22 -28.12 -6.78 12.00
C ILE A 22 -27.46 -6.49 10.65
N TYR A 23 -27.34 -5.22 10.25
CA TYR A 23 -26.77 -4.88 8.94
C TYR A 23 -25.27 -5.20 8.83
N PRO A 24 -24.40 -4.90 9.83
CA PRO A 24 -23.02 -5.36 9.80
C PRO A 24 -22.91 -6.89 9.79
N LEU A 25 -23.66 -7.59 10.64
CA LEU A 25 -23.61 -9.04 10.76
C LEU A 25 -24.00 -9.73 9.44
N VAL A 26 -25.19 -9.41 8.91
CA VAL A 26 -25.66 -9.98 7.63
C VAL A 26 -24.75 -9.56 6.49
N GLY A 27 -24.28 -8.29 6.47
CA GLY A 27 -23.33 -7.79 5.50
C GLY A 27 -22.06 -8.61 5.48
N THR A 28 -21.46 -8.85 6.64
CA THR A 28 -20.23 -9.64 6.77
C THR A 28 -20.44 -11.10 6.39
N LEU A 29 -21.51 -11.74 6.85
CA LEU A 29 -21.81 -13.13 6.52
C LEU A 29 -22.01 -13.34 5.02
N VAL A 30 -22.80 -12.49 4.37
CA VAL A 30 -23.05 -12.63 2.93
C VAL A 30 -21.80 -12.30 2.12
N THR A 31 -21.06 -11.24 2.47
CA THR A 31 -19.79 -10.92 1.79
C THR A 31 -18.76 -12.01 2.00
N GLY A 32 -18.61 -12.50 3.23
CA GLY A 32 -17.73 -13.62 3.56
C GLY A 32 -18.13 -14.90 2.82
N GLY A 33 -19.41 -15.20 2.74
CA GLY A 33 -19.92 -16.34 1.97
C GLY A 33 -19.59 -16.24 0.47
N ILE A 34 -19.81 -15.06 -0.14
CA ILE A 34 -19.45 -14.83 -1.55
C ILE A 34 -17.94 -15.00 -1.76
N ILE A 35 -17.12 -14.49 -0.84
CA ILE A 35 -15.65 -14.63 -0.94
C ILE A 35 -15.26 -16.11 -0.82
N VAL A 36 -15.72 -16.81 0.21
CA VAL A 36 -15.29 -18.19 0.49
C VAL A 36 -15.79 -19.16 -0.57
N TRP A 37 -17.05 -19.08 -0.96
CA TRP A 37 -17.67 -20.08 -1.86
C TRP A 37 -17.73 -19.62 -3.32
N GLY A 38 -17.70 -18.31 -3.59
CA GLY A 38 -17.79 -17.77 -4.94
C GLY A 38 -16.43 -17.55 -5.59
N ILE A 39 -15.62 -16.65 -5.04
CA ILE A 39 -14.37 -16.18 -5.65
C ILE A 39 -13.10 -16.67 -4.95
N GLY A 40 -13.22 -17.23 -3.73
CA GLY A 40 -12.07 -17.68 -2.96
C GLY A 40 -11.28 -18.80 -3.64
N GLY A 41 -11.97 -19.76 -4.27
CA GLY A 41 -11.30 -20.85 -5.02
C GLY A 41 -10.44 -20.35 -6.18
N PRO A 42 -10.94 -19.55 -7.11
CA PRO A 42 -10.15 -18.94 -8.18
C PRO A 42 -8.97 -18.11 -7.68
N ILE A 43 -9.18 -17.27 -6.64
CA ILE A 43 -8.11 -16.47 -6.05
C ILE A 43 -7.03 -17.36 -5.43
N ALA A 44 -7.42 -18.38 -4.66
CA ALA A 44 -6.48 -19.33 -4.07
C ALA A 44 -5.68 -20.09 -5.13
N ALA A 45 -6.31 -20.47 -6.25
CA ALA A 45 -5.63 -21.12 -7.36
C ALA A 45 -4.56 -20.21 -8.00
N ILE A 46 -4.87 -18.93 -8.22
CA ILE A 46 -3.91 -17.94 -8.72
C ILE A 46 -2.76 -17.75 -7.73
N MET A 47 -3.06 -17.58 -6.44
CA MET A 47 -2.02 -17.42 -5.41
C MET A 47 -1.12 -18.65 -5.30
N ASN A 48 -1.67 -19.85 -5.33
CA ASN A 48 -0.89 -21.09 -5.32
C ASN A 48 -0.03 -21.22 -6.58
N GLY A 49 -0.57 -20.88 -7.74
CA GLY A 49 0.19 -20.86 -9.00
C GLY A 49 1.40 -19.92 -8.94
N LEU A 50 1.20 -18.69 -8.43
CA LEU A 50 2.28 -17.73 -8.25
C LEU A 50 3.30 -18.19 -7.21
N THR A 51 2.87 -18.81 -6.11
CA THR A 51 3.76 -19.35 -5.08
C THR A 51 4.62 -20.49 -5.64
N ASN A 52 4.02 -21.42 -6.39
CA ASN A 52 4.75 -22.51 -7.03
C ASN A 52 5.76 -21.99 -8.07
N TRP A 53 5.36 -20.98 -8.84
CA TRP A 53 6.26 -20.31 -9.78
C TRP A 53 7.43 -19.62 -9.06
N LEU A 54 7.19 -18.88 -7.98
CA LEU A 54 8.25 -18.28 -7.16
C LEU A 54 9.21 -19.34 -6.58
N SER A 55 8.67 -20.45 -6.11
CA SER A 55 9.49 -21.57 -5.61
C SER A 55 10.42 -22.12 -6.68
N SER A 56 9.97 -22.19 -7.94
CA SER A 56 10.80 -22.64 -9.06
C SER A 56 11.92 -21.67 -9.45
N LEU A 57 11.80 -20.39 -9.04
CA LEU A 57 12.83 -19.38 -9.28
C LEU A 57 14.00 -19.44 -8.28
N GLY A 58 13.90 -20.22 -7.20
CA GLY A 58 14.97 -20.37 -6.22
C GLY A 58 16.30 -20.81 -6.82
N ASP A 59 16.26 -21.58 -7.92
CA ASP A 59 17.43 -22.06 -8.65
C ASP A 59 18.00 -21.04 -9.66
N VAL A 60 17.27 -19.96 -9.99
CA VAL A 60 17.67 -18.99 -11.03
C VAL A 60 18.68 -17.95 -10.51
N GLY A 61 18.84 -17.84 -9.19
CA GLY A 61 19.78 -16.94 -8.55
C GLY A 61 19.12 -15.83 -7.72
N LYS A 62 19.95 -15.26 -6.84
CA LYS A 62 19.46 -14.30 -5.82
C LYS A 62 18.91 -13.00 -6.40
N VAL A 63 19.54 -12.45 -7.44
CA VAL A 63 19.17 -11.14 -7.99
C VAL A 63 17.83 -11.18 -8.74
N PRO A 64 17.57 -12.13 -9.65
CA PRO A 64 16.26 -12.26 -10.29
C PRO A 64 15.13 -12.48 -9.29
N LEU A 65 15.32 -13.38 -8.32
CA LEU A 65 14.33 -13.64 -7.28
C LEU A 65 14.05 -12.38 -6.43
N ALA A 66 15.11 -11.68 -6.00
CA ALA A 66 14.96 -10.42 -5.28
C ALA A 66 14.21 -9.37 -6.10
N SER A 67 14.52 -9.24 -7.39
CA SER A 67 13.86 -8.27 -8.28
C SER A 67 12.37 -8.56 -8.39
N ILE A 68 11.99 -9.81 -8.58
CA ILE A 68 10.59 -10.23 -8.70
C ILE A 68 9.85 -10.02 -7.39
N LEU A 69 10.39 -10.47 -6.27
CA LEU A 69 9.77 -10.28 -4.95
C LEU A 69 9.61 -8.78 -4.62
N GLY A 70 10.62 -7.97 -4.89
CA GLY A 70 10.55 -6.52 -4.69
C GLY A 70 9.48 -5.86 -5.55
N ALA A 71 9.42 -6.22 -6.84
CA ALA A 71 8.41 -5.71 -7.76
C ALA A 71 6.98 -6.10 -7.33
N MET A 72 6.76 -7.37 -7.00
CA MET A 72 5.46 -7.88 -6.53
C MET A 72 5.01 -7.20 -5.24
N THR A 73 5.95 -6.97 -4.30
CA THR A 73 5.64 -6.33 -3.02
C THR A 73 5.17 -4.88 -3.20
N ALA A 74 5.70 -4.16 -4.18
CA ALA A 74 5.36 -2.75 -4.41
C ALA A 74 4.20 -2.55 -5.40
N PHE A 75 3.87 -3.57 -6.22
CA PHE A 75 2.95 -3.42 -7.36
C PHE A 75 1.56 -2.95 -6.94
N ASP A 76 0.95 -3.59 -5.96
CA ASP A 76 -0.41 -3.31 -5.50
C ASP A 76 -0.50 -2.94 -4.01
N MET A 77 0.65 -2.61 -3.39
CA MET A 77 0.77 -1.98 -2.06
C MET A 77 -0.11 -2.62 -0.96
N GLY A 78 -0.08 -3.94 -0.85
CA GLY A 78 -0.89 -4.70 0.12
C GLY A 78 -2.01 -5.53 -0.51
N GLY A 79 -2.17 -5.47 -1.83
CA GLY A 79 -3.12 -6.26 -2.60
C GLY A 79 -2.68 -7.72 -2.79
N PRO A 80 -3.38 -8.48 -3.67
CA PRO A 80 -3.13 -9.91 -3.85
C PRO A 80 -1.71 -10.24 -4.29
N VAL A 81 -1.10 -9.46 -5.18
CA VAL A 81 0.27 -9.69 -5.68
C VAL A 81 1.30 -9.47 -4.58
N ASN A 82 1.17 -8.38 -3.83
CA ASN A 82 1.96 -8.12 -2.63
C ASN A 82 1.85 -9.28 -1.63
N LYS A 83 0.62 -9.74 -1.33
CA LYS A 83 0.40 -10.82 -0.36
C LYS A 83 1.02 -12.15 -0.79
N VAL A 84 1.05 -12.46 -2.09
CA VAL A 84 1.77 -13.66 -2.57
C VAL A 84 3.25 -13.54 -2.26
N ALA A 85 3.91 -12.42 -2.59
CA ALA A 85 5.34 -12.24 -2.34
C ALA A 85 5.67 -12.24 -0.84
N THR A 86 4.88 -11.51 -0.04
CA THR A 86 5.12 -11.40 1.41
C THR A 86 4.85 -12.71 2.13
N LEU A 87 3.74 -13.42 1.83
CA LEU A 87 3.44 -14.72 2.43
C LEU A 87 4.45 -15.79 2.01
N PHE A 88 4.90 -15.78 0.74
CA PHE A 88 5.97 -16.68 0.30
C PHE A 88 7.23 -16.53 1.15
N ALA A 89 7.67 -15.30 1.42
CA ALA A 89 8.83 -15.04 2.26
C ALA A 89 8.56 -15.34 3.75
N GLN A 90 7.37 -14.96 4.26
CA GLN A 90 6.98 -15.17 5.66
C GLN A 90 6.90 -16.65 6.04
N THR A 91 6.33 -17.49 5.16
CA THR A 91 6.21 -18.92 5.44
C THR A 91 7.55 -19.67 5.47
N GLN A 92 8.60 -19.05 4.95
CA GLN A 92 9.94 -19.61 4.89
C GLN A 92 10.93 -18.91 5.84
N VAL A 93 10.46 -18.05 6.74
CA VAL A 93 11.32 -17.25 7.61
C VAL A 93 12.27 -18.09 8.49
N ASP A 94 11.82 -19.24 8.96
CA ASP A 94 12.63 -20.13 9.80
C ASP A 94 13.70 -20.91 9.01
N THR A 95 13.48 -21.15 7.72
CA THR A 95 14.38 -21.94 6.87
C THR A 95 15.23 -21.08 5.95
N LEU A 96 14.65 -20.00 5.42
CA LEU A 96 15.26 -19.09 4.45
C LEU A 96 15.08 -17.62 4.88
N PRO A 97 15.62 -17.19 6.04
CA PRO A 97 15.40 -15.85 6.60
C PRO A 97 15.91 -14.70 5.69
N TYR A 98 16.77 -14.99 4.72
CA TYR A 98 17.22 -14.01 3.73
C TYR A 98 16.08 -13.50 2.84
N LEU A 99 15.04 -14.30 2.60
CA LEU A 99 13.85 -13.86 1.85
C LEU A 99 13.17 -12.70 2.56
N MET A 100 12.96 -12.83 3.86
CA MET A 100 12.41 -11.74 4.68
C MET A 100 13.42 -10.61 4.88
N GLY A 101 14.73 -10.87 4.80
CA GLY A 101 15.77 -9.85 4.79
C GLY A 101 15.55 -8.82 3.68
N GLY A 102 15.19 -9.28 2.49
CA GLY A 102 14.86 -8.42 1.36
C GLY A 102 13.42 -7.93 1.37
N VAL A 103 12.44 -8.85 1.40
CA VAL A 103 11.01 -8.50 1.35
C VAL A 103 10.62 -7.53 2.47
N GLY A 104 11.22 -7.65 3.65
CA GLY A 104 11.05 -6.71 4.74
C GLY A 104 11.44 -5.27 4.39
N VAL A 105 12.47 -5.09 3.58
CA VAL A 105 12.86 -3.78 3.00
C VAL A 105 11.86 -3.36 1.94
N ALA A 106 11.46 -4.26 1.03
CA ALA A 106 10.52 -3.95 -0.03
C ALA A 106 9.14 -3.50 0.48
N ILE A 107 8.71 -4.03 1.64
CA ILE A 107 7.46 -3.62 2.31
C ILE A 107 7.49 -2.13 2.70
N CYS A 108 8.59 -1.63 3.23
CA CYS A 108 8.66 -0.26 3.75
C CYS A 108 9.15 0.76 2.72
N THR A 109 9.78 0.31 1.63
CA THR A 109 10.31 1.20 0.58
C THR A 109 9.25 2.08 -0.07
N PRO A 110 8.08 1.60 -0.50
CA PRO A 110 7.06 2.42 -1.13
C PRO A 110 6.60 3.62 -0.28
N PRO A 111 6.11 3.43 0.96
CA PRO A 111 5.63 4.54 1.77
C PRO A 111 6.75 5.48 2.22
N ILE A 112 7.93 4.97 2.59
CA ILE A 112 9.08 5.81 2.93
C ILE A 112 9.52 6.62 1.72
N GLY A 113 9.57 6.00 0.54
CA GLY A 113 9.94 6.67 -0.70
C GLY A 113 8.98 7.80 -1.07
N MET A 114 7.68 7.59 -0.96
CA MET A 114 6.69 8.65 -1.19
C MET A 114 6.79 9.78 -0.16
N GLY A 115 7.00 9.44 1.11
CA GLY A 115 7.23 10.45 2.13
C GLY A 115 8.49 11.29 1.87
N ILE A 116 9.61 10.66 1.51
CA ILE A 116 10.84 11.37 1.12
C ILE A 116 10.57 12.24 -0.13
N ALA A 117 9.81 11.73 -1.10
CA ALA A 117 9.47 12.45 -2.32
C ALA A 117 8.74 13.79 -2.04
N THR A 118 7.77 13.76 -1.13
CA THR A 118 7.02 14.98 -0.73
C THR A 118 7.91 15.99 -0.01
N LEU A 119 8.91 15.54 0.74
CA LEU A 119 9.87 16.40 1.43
C LEU A 119 10.88 17.02 0.45
N LEU A 120 11.38 16.25 -0.52
CA LEU A 120 12.38 16.72 -1.48
C LEU A 120 11.82 17.68 -2.54
N ALA A 121 10.55 17.50 -2.95
CA ALA A 121 9.96 18.32 -4.00
C ALA A 121 8.53 18.79 -3.62
N PRO A 122 8.36 19.58 -2.57
CA PRO A 122 7.05 19.96 -2.03
C PRO A 122 6.16 20.72 -3.02
N LYS A 123 6.75 21.33 -4.06
CA LYS A 123 6.01 22.04 -5.14
C LYS A 123 5.28 21.08 -6.10
N LYS A 124 5.54 19.78 -6.03
CA LYS A 124 4.91 18.77 -6.89
C LYS A 124 3.72 18.07 -6.24
N TYR A 125 3.43 18.41 -5.01
CA TYR A 125 2.41 17.76 -4.18
C TYR A 125 1.44 18.81 -3.60
N ASN A 126 0.17 18.46 -3.57
CA ASN A 126 -0.85 19.29 -2.90
C ASN A 126 -0.71 19.18 -1.37
N VAL A 127 -1.53 19.92 -0.62
CA VAL A 127 -1.47 19.95 0.86
C VAL A 127 -1.77 18.56 1.44
N GLU A 128 -2.78 17.87 0.91
CA GLU A 128 -3.20 16.55 1.37
C GLU A 128 -2.09 15.50 1.15
N GLU A 129 -1.45 15.51 -0.03
CA GLU A 129 -0.33 14.63 -0.34
C GLU A 129 0.89 14.88 0.58
N LYS A 130 1.16 16.12 0.96
CA LYS A 130 2.26 16.44 1.90
C LYS A 130 1.98 15.87 3.29
N GLU A 131 0.75 16.01 3.78
CA GLU A 131 0.37 15.42 5.08
C GLU A 131 0.36 13.88 5.01
N ALA A 132 -0.18 13.32 3.93
CA ALA A 132 -0.10 11.88 3.67
C ALA A 132 1.35 11.38 3.61
N GLY A 133 2.30 12.18 3.10
CA GLY A 133 3.72 11.85 3.05
C GLY A 133 4.35 11.69 4.43
N LYS A 134 4.00 12.53 5.38
CA LYS A 134 4.47 12.41 6.77
C LYS A 134 3.95 11.11 7.41
N ALA A 135 2.65 10.82 7.22
CA ALA A 135 2.05 9.59 7.70
C ALA A 135 2.66 8.34 7.02
N ALA A 136 2.94 8.42 5.72
CA ALA A 136 3.54 7.33 4.95
C ALA A 136 4.93 6.94 5.48
N ILE A 137 5.77 7.90 5.88
CA ILE A 137 7.07 7.60 6.51
C ILE A 137 6.87 6.76 7.77
N LEU A 138 5.95 7.16 8.66
CA LEU A 138 5.68 6.44 9.90
C LEU A 138 5.13 5.04 9.62
N MET A 139 4.19 4.93 8.67
CA MET A 139 3.64 3.64 8.23
C MET A 139 4.73 2.73 7.67
N GLY A 140 5.63 3.25 6.84
CA GLY A 140 6.76 2.50 6.32
C GLY A 140 7.73 2.04 7.41
N CYS A 141 8.00 2.86 8.43
CA CYS A 141 8.83 2.46 9.57
C CYS A 141 8.25 1.26 10.32
N VAL A 142 6.92 1.16 10.41
CA VAL A 142 6.20 0.03 11.05
C VAL A 142 6.00 -1.16 10.08
N GLY A 143 6.28 -0.99 8.79
CA GLY A 143 6.14 -2.06 7.80
C GLY A 143 4.75 -2.15 7.18
N ILE A 144 4.13 -1.02 6.90
CA ILE A 144 2.79 -0.90 6.30
C ILE A 144 2.94 -0.30 4.90
N THR A 145 2.89 -1.15 3.87
CA THR A 145 3.07 -0.74 2.45
C THR A 145 1.94 0.17 1.95
N GLU A 146 0.75 0.01 2.51
CA GLU A 146 -0.49 0.72 2.17
C GLU A 146 -0.37 2.25 2.33
N GLY A 147 0.64 2.74 3.07
CA GLY A 147 0.92 4.18 3.18
C GLY A 147 1.23 4.88 1.84
N ALA A 148 1.55 4.12 0.79
CA ALA A 148 1.76 4.65 -0.56
C ALA A 148 0.47 4.75 -1.41
N ILE A 149 -0.64 4.12 -0.99
CA ILE A 149 -1.90 4.06 -1.75
C ILE A 149 -2.45 5.43 -2.13
N PRO A 150 -2.51 6.44 -1.25
CA PRO A 150 -3.07 7.74 -1.63
C PRO A 150 -2.36 8.39 -2.83
N PHE A 151 -1.05 8.21 -2.93
CA PHE A 151 -0.26 8.74 -4.04
C PHE A 151 -0.48 7.97 -5.34
N ALA A 152 -0.56 6.64 -5.24
CA ALA A 152 -0.83 5.78 -6.39
C ALA A 152 -2.26 5.95 -6.91
N ALA A 153 -3.23 6.25 -6.04
CA ALA A 153 -4.60 6.56 -6.44
C ALA A 153 -4.70 7.88 -7.23
N ASN A 154 -3.88 8.88 -6.86
CA ASN A 154 -3.86 10.19 -7.53
C ASN A 154 -3.09 10.17 -8.85
N ASP A 155 -1.99 9.42 -8.96
CA ASP A 155 -1.14 9.37 -10.16
C ASP A 155 -0.52 7.98 -10.36
N PRO A 156 -1.34 6.97 -10.74
CA PRO A 156 -0.88 5.58 -10.81
C PRO A 156 0.23 5.37 -11.84
N LEU A 157 0.18 6.09 -12.96
CA LEU A 157 1.12 5.89 -14.07
C LEU A 157 2.55 6.33 -13.75
N ARG A 158 2.74 7.27 -12.82
CA ARG A 158 4.07 7.74 -12.41
C ARG A 158 4.48 7.13 -11.08
N VAL A 159 3.55 6.97 -10.16
CA VAL A 159 3.82 6.47 -8.81
C VAL A 159 4.13 4.98 -8.85
N ILE A 160 3.25 4.13 -9.40
CA ILE A 160 3.43 2.66 -9.34
C ILE A 160 4.77 2.20 -9.94
N PRO A 161 5.19 2.64 -11.14
CA PRO A 161 6.52 2.27 -11.65
C PRO A 161 7.67 2.71 -10.76
N SER A 162 7.56 3.91 -10.14
CA SER A 162 8.57 4.43 -9.24
C SER A 162 8.69 3.60 -7.95
N LEU A 163 7.55 3.16 -7.40
CA LEU A 163 7.51 2.27 -6.24
C LEU A 163 8.16 0.93 -6.56
N ILE A 164 7.86 0.35 -7.73
CA ILE A 164 8.41 -0.92 -8.17
C ILE A 164 9.92 -0.84 -8.29
N VAL A 165 10.46 0.15 -8.99
CA VAL A 165 11.91 0.30 -9.19
C VAL A 165 12.62 0.50 -7.86
N GLY A 166 12.10 1.36 -6.99
CA GLY A 166 12.68 1.57 -5.66
C GLY A 166 12.65 0.30 -4.79
N ALA A 167 11.55 -0.43 -4.80
CA ALA A 167 11.43 -1.68 -4.04
C ALA A 167 12.35 -2.79 -4.59
N VAL A 168 12.53 -2.86 -5.91
CA VAL A 168 13.48 -3.79 -6.54
C VAL A 168 14.90 -3.47 -6.08
N VAL A 169 15.34 -2.21 -6.15
CA VAL A 169 16.67 -1.79 -5.69
C VAL A 169 16.81 -2.07 -4.20
N GLY A 170 15.83 -1.69 -3.39
CA GLY A 170 15.84 -1.94 -1.95
C GLY A 170 15.91 -3.42 -1.61
N ASN A 171 15.24 -4.29 -2.37
CA ASN A 171 15.22 -5.72 -2.12
C ASN A 171 16.53 -6.44 -2.55
N ILE A 172 17.16 -6.01 -3.64
CA ILE A 172 18.39 -6.61 -4.14
C ILE A 172 19.55 -6.43 -3.14
N ILE A 173 19.66 -5.28 -2.49
CA ILE A 173 20.76 -4.97 -1.57
C ILE A 173 20.87 -6.00 -0.43
N PRO A 174 19.82 -6.31 0.34
CA PRO A 174 19.87 -7.32 1.39
C PRO A 174 20.19 -8.72 0.88
N PHE A 175 19.65 -9.10 -0.30
CA PHE A 175 19.96 -10.42 -0.90
C PHE A 175 21.43 -10.58 -1.24
N LEU A 176 22.07 -9.52 -1.71
CA LEU A 176 23.51 -9.54 -2.02
C LEU A 176 24.38 -9.42 -0.76
N ALA A 177 23.95 -8.62 0.22
CA ALA A 177 24.67 -8.41 1.46
C ALA A 177 24.49 -9.56 2.47
N GLY A 178 23.63 -10.56 2.18
CA GLY A 178 23.39 -11.68 3.08
C GLY A 178 22.64 -11.30 4.36
N VAL A 179 21.74 -10.32 4.29
CA VAL A 179 20.91 -9.90 5.42
C VAL A 179 19.89 -10.98 5.75
N LEU A 180 19.75 -11.32 7.02
CA LEU A 180 18.78 -12.28 7.53
C LEU A 180 17.78 -11.56 8.43
N ASN A 181 16.50 -11.71 8.16
CA ASN A 181 15.43 -11.21 9.02
C ASN A 181 14.63 -12.39 9.56
N HIS A 182 14.70 -12.59 10.87
CA HIS A 182 14.05 -13.68 11.57
C HIS A 182 12.62 -13.35 12.02
N ALA A 183 12.11 -12.15 11.69
CA ALA A 183 10.71 -11.80 11.91
C ALA A 183 9.89 -12.03 10.62
N PRO A 184 8.65 -12.56 10.72
CA PRO A 184 7.73 -12.65 9.57
C PRO A 184 7.10 -11.27 9.25
N TRP A 185 7.89 -10.20 9.31
CA TRP A 185 7.45 -8.82 9.13
C TRP A 185 8.58 -7.96 8.54
N GLY A 186 8.22 -6.77 8.04
CA GLY A 186 9.15 -5.79 7.50
C GLY A 186 9.12 -4.46 8.26
N GLY A 187 9.79 -3.45 7.69
CA GLY A 187 9.91 -2.13 8.30
C GLY A 187 11.14 -1.97 9.18
N LEU A 188 11.34 -0.77 9.72
CA LEU A 188 12.46 -0.51 10.62
C LEU A 188 12.23 -1.09 12.02
N ILE A 189 10.98 -1.41 12.36
CA ILE A 189 10.60 -2.00 13.65
C ILE A 189 11.26 -3.38 13.86
N VAL A 190 11.60 -4.11 12.81
CA VAL A 190 12.23 -5.43 12.91
C VAL A 190 13.75 -5.40 13.08
N LEU A 191 14.39 -4.22 13.00
CA LEU A 191 15.84 -4.08 13.13
C LEU A 191 16.47 -4.82 14.32
N PRO A 192 15.84 -4.91 15.51
CA PRO A 192 16.42 -5.65 16.63
C PRO A 192 16.69 -7.14 16.36
N VAL A 193 15.92 -7.78 15.47
CA VAL A 193 16.02 -9.20 15.13
C VAL A 193 16.63 -9.47 13.76
N VAL A 194 17.11 -8.42 13.07
CA VAL A 194 17.76 -8.52 11.77
C VAL A 194 19.27 -8.71 11.95
N GLU A 195 19.85 -9.70 11.27
CA GLU A 195 21.28 -9.82 11.09
C GLU A 195 21.71 -9.02 9.86
N GLY A 196 22.80 -8.24 9.97
CA GLY A 196 23.18 -7.31 8.92
C GLY A 196 22.39 -5.99 8.92
N ARG A 197 22.01 -5.50 10.11
CA ARG A 197 21.16 -4.30 10.35
C ARG A 197 21.57 -3.07 9.56
N ILE A 198 22.88 -2.84 9.40
CA ILE A 198 23.41 -1.69 8.66
C ILE A 198 23.02 -1.79 7.19
N TRP A 199 23.18 -2.96 6.58
CA TRP A 199 22.81 -3.18 5.19
C TRP A 199 21.30 -3.13 4.98
N TYR A 200 20.52 -3.62 5.95
CA TYR A 200 19.05 -3.49 5.94
C TYR A 200 18.62 -2.02 5.93
N PHE A 201 19.20 -1.22 6.83
CA PHE A 201 18.91 0.21 6.93
C PHE A 201 19.34 0.98 5.67
N ILE A 202 20.54 0.71 5.15
CA ILE A 202 21.04 1.28 3.89
C ILE A 202 20.09 0.92 2.73
N ALA A 203 19.62 -0.31 2.68
CA ALA A 203 18.69 -0.78 1.66
C ALA A 203 17.35 -0.04 1.69
N VAL A 204 16.79 0.18 2.88
CA VAL A 204 15.57 0.97 3.06
C VAL A 204 15.77 2.41 2.55
N LEU A 205 16.87 3.04 2.92
CA LEU A 205 17.16 4.40 2.46
C LEU A 205 17.41 4.45 0.96
N ALA A 206 18.20 3.52 0.42
CA ALA A 206 18.49 3.48 -1.01
C ALA A 206 17.24 3.26 -1.84
N GLY A 207 16.41 2.26 -1.49
CA GLY A 207 15.15 2.00 -2.17
C GLY A 207 14.17 3.17 -2.07
N GLY A 208 14.02 3.75 -0.87
CA GLY A 208 13.18 4.93 -0.64
C GLY A 208 13.67 6.14 -1.44
N PHE A 209 14.96 6.39 -1.49
CA PHE A 209 15.55 7.49 -2.25
C PHE A 209 15.37 7.30 -3.76
N VAL A 210 15.58 6.09 -4.27
CA VAL A 210 15.33 5.76 -5.69
C VAL A 210 13.86 5.98 -6.05
N THR A 211 12.93 5.52 -5.21
CA THR A 211 11.49 5.82 -5.36
C THR A 211 11.24 7.33 -5.43
N ALA A 212 11.78 8.08 -4.47
CA ALA A 212 11.58 9.52 -4.38
C ALA A 212 12.14 10.28 -5.58
N LEU A 213 13.34 9.92 -6.02
CA LEU A 213 13.94 10.53 -7.21
C LEU A 213 13.10 10.22 -8.45
N MET A 214 12.74 8.97 -8.66
CA MET A 214 12.04 8.54 -9.87
C MET A 214 10.66 9.20 -9.97
N VAL A 215 9.87 9.18 -8.88
CA VAL A 215 8.55 9.83 -8.90
C VAL A 215 8.68 11.34 -9.10
N ASN A 216 9.66 11.99 -8.46
CA ASN A 216 9.87 13.43 -8.60
C ASN A 216 10.39 13.82 -9.99
N LEU A 217 11.12 12.94 -10.68
CA LEU A 217 11.48 13.18 -12.07
C LEU A 217 10.28 13.06 -13.02
N LEU A 218 9.39 12.12 -12.76
CA LEU A 218 8.23 11.87 -13.60
C LEU A 218 7.06 12.83 -13.33
N LYS A 219 6.85 13.24 -12.07
CA LYS A 219 5.72 14.09 -11.65
C LYS A 219 5.98 15.55 -12.03
N LYS A 220 4.98 16.19 -12.65
CA LYS A 220 5.00 17.62 -12.96
C LYS A 220 4.73 18.45 -11.69
N ASN A 221 5.06 19.74 -11.72
CA ASN A 221 4.69 20.65 -10.63
C ASN A 221 3.17 20.65 -10.48
N TYR A 222 2.72 20.68 -9.23
CA TYR A 222 1.31 20.87 -8.91
C TYR A 222 0.95 22.31 -9.25
N VAL A 223 -0.04 22.48 -10.12
CA VAL A 223 -0.66 23.77 -10.39
C VAL A 223 -1.94 23.77 -9.55
N GLU A 224 -2.01 24.66 -8.57
CA GLU A 224 -3.26 24.92 -7.88
C GLU A 224 -4.22 25.49 -8.95
N GLU A 225 -5.22 24.71 -9.36
CA GLU A 225 -6.36 25.28 -10.09
C GLU A 225 -6.95 26.32 -9.13
N SER A 226 -6.75 27.60 -9.44
CA SER A 226 -7.46 28.68 -8.78
C SER A 226 -8.93 28.29 -8.84
N ALA A 227 -9.54 28.01 -7.69
CA ALA A 227 -10.98 27.85 -7.60
C ALA A 227 -11.56 28.99 -8.40
N GLY A 228 -12.24 28.64 -9.50
CA GLY A 228 -12.83 29.64 -10.39
C GLY A 228 -13.59 30.61 -9.52
N ASN A 229 -13.42 31.88 -9.79
CA ASN A 229 -14.20 32.91 -9.18
C ASN A 229 -15.66 32.46 -9.16
N ASP A 230 -16.13 32.00 -8.02
CA ASP A 230 -17.54 32.05 -7.66
C ASP A 230 -17.93 33.50 -7.45
N THR A 231 -17.98 34.22 -8.55
CA THR A 231 -18.60 35.56 -8.66
C THR A 231 -20.10 35.44 -8.90
N ASP A 232 -20.73 34.39 -8.39
CA ASP A 232 -22.19 34.23 -8.42
C ASP A 232 -22.81 34.17 -7.00
N LEU A 233 -22.10 34.68 -5.97
CA LEU A 233 -22.70 34.81 -4.64
C LEU A 233 -23.37 36.20 -4.42
N ASP A 234 -23.19 37.12 -5.33
CA ASP A 234 -23.83 38.45 -5.23
C ASP A 234 -25.30 38.48 -5.69
N ASP A 235 -25.79 37.37 -6.35
CA ASP A 235 -27.19 37.28 -6.77
C ASP A 235 -28.12 36.63 -5.73
N LEU A 236 -27.64 36.24 -4.55
CA LEU A 236 -28.47 35.62 -3.50
C LEU A 236 -29.03 36.62 -2.46
N ASP A 237 -28.62 37.87 -2.49
CA ASP A 237 -29.11 38.89 -1.55
C ASP A 237 -30.45 39.56 -1.97
N GLU A 238 -31.06 39.13 -3.09
CA GLU A 238 -32.36 39.66 -3.56
C GLU A 238 -33.54 38.70 -3.37
N ILE A 239 -33.46 37.75 -2.45
CA ILE A 239 -34.66 36.99 -2.05
C ILE A 239 -35.24 37.71 -0.83
N THR A 240 -36.02 38.73 -1.09
CA THR A 240 -36.88 39.39 -0.09
C THR A 240 -37.95 38.43 0.37
N PHE A 241 -38.00 38.17 1.70
CA PHE A 241 -39.04 37.39 2.41
C PHE A 241 -40.34 38.19 2.55
N ASP A 242 -40.96 38.58 1.46
CA ASP A 242 -42.21 39.33 1.48
C ASP A 242 -43.38 38.62 0.79
N GLU A 243 -43.35 37.30 0.67
CA GLU A 243 -44.57 36.53 0.30
C GLU A 243 -44.57 35.17 0.97
N LEU A 244 -45.06 35.13 2.27
CA LEU A 244 -45.70 33.97 2.89
C LEU A 244 -46.74 34.48 3.87
#